data_371491b1a3a4c698bbf700092a4aa084
#
_entry.id   371491b1a3a4c698bbf700092a4aa084
#
_cell.length_a   1.000
_cell.length_b   1.000
_cell.length_c   1.000
_cell.angle_alpha   90.00
_cell.angle_beta   90.00
_cell.angle_gamma   90.00
#
_symmetry.space_group_name_H-M   'P 1'
#
loop_
_entity.id
_entity.type
_entity.pdbx_description
1 polymer ?
#
loop_
_entity_poly.entity_id
_entity_poly.type
_entity_poly.pdbx_seq_one_letter_code
_entity_poly.pdbx_strand_id
1 'polypeptide(L)'
;MNGYSIVKELYEQEIKNIALFDPGKSLSRFSNKVMYRAVIDNTPETLFRELKKLHQKYEYIVIYPTDDLQVENLHALYDEVSDFCYLPFNPDTVIQSSDKFVQYETCERIGVPYPKTVNAKAAEDLDSIESLVFPLLIKPSTRKDLTVDVFRTLYLETLEKYQESKTLLAELINKGIEFVISEYIPGDDTNIYAYTCFRNENSEILNEWTGKKLTQYPDNYGVFCSASNEAPEIVLTQGRAIVAALEAYGIVEPEFKYDYRDGKFKLMETNLRSMMWHRTGSISGVKLHETQFKYATGTAVNHYQQDKSKSIHFVLMLHEIPNLFARKSYWKHFKHNVWSGEKRVWAIFDWRDIKPFLYSLVLIAKMGAGAWLRRFGLR
;
A
#
# COMPACT_ATOMS: atom_id res chain seq x y z
N MET A 1 -0.10 7.02 8.80
CA MET A 1 -1.46 6.42 8.92
C MET A 1 -1.40 4.92 9.09
N ASN A 2 -0.62 4.18 8.27
CA ASN A 2 -0.46 2.72 8.39
C ASN A 2 -0.15 2.30 9.83
N GLY A 3 0.87 2.88 10.45
CA GLY A 3 1.26 2.56 11.83
C GLY A 3 0.15 2.72 12.88
N TYR A 4 -0.80 3.66 12.70
CA TYR A 4 -1.89 3.81 13.67
C TYR A 4 -2.89 2.64 13.66
N SER A 5 -3.17 2.09 12.48
CA SER A 5 -4.01 0.88 12.38
C SER A 5 -3.35 -0.32 13.06
N ILE A 6 -2.04 -0.49 12.85
CA ILE A 6 -1.25 -1.56 13.50
C ILE A 6 -1.26 -1.38 15.02
N VAL A 7 -0.97 -0.17 15.51
CA VAL A 7 -0.98 0.15 16.94
C VAL A 7 -2.34 -0.17 17.59
N LYS A 8 -3.45 0.19 16.92
CA LYS A 8 -4.80 -0.12 17.43
C LYS A 8 -5.03 -1.62 17.48
N GLU A 9 -4.71 -2.35 16.42
CA GLU A 9 -4.93 -3.80 16.34
C GLU A 9 -4.12 -4.54 17.40
N LEU A 10 -2.82 -4.27 17.51
CA LEU A 10 -1.96 -4.91 18.50
C LEU A 10 -2.44 -4.62 19.92
N TYR A 11 -2.77 -3.36 20.22
CA TYR A 11 -3.24 -2.98 21.54
C TYR A 11 -4.58 -3.65 21.94
N GLU A 12 -5.48 -3.83 20.98
CA GLU A 12 -6.76 -4.57 21.17
C GLU A 12 -6.54 -6.07 21.42
N GLN A 13 -5.39 -6.60 21.00
CA GLN A 13 -4.97 -7.99 21.26
C GLN A 13 -4.06 -8.10 22.51
N GLU A 14 -4.11 -7.11 23.40
CA GLU A 14 -3.34 -7.04 24.66
C GLU A 14 -1.81 -6.97 24.45
N ILE A 15 -1.32 -6.70 23.24
CA ILE A 15 0.09 -6.45 22.93
C ILE A 15 0.36 -4.97 23.19
N LYS A 16 0.90 -4.64 24.37
CA LYS A 16 1.00 -3.26 24.87
C LYS A 16 2.40 -2.64 24.78
N ASN A 17 3.43 -3.45 24.63
CA ASN A 17 4.81 -2.97 24.50
C ASN A 17 5.05 -2.49 23.05
N ILE A 18 4.45 -1.36 22.69
CA ILE A 18 4.48 -0.84 21.32
C ILE A 18 5.44 0.35 21.23
N ALA A 19 6.44 0.22 20.37
CA ALA A 19 7.36 1.29 19.98
C ALA A 19 6.97 1.85 18.60
N LEU A 20 7.09 3.15 18.41
CA LEU A 20 6.86 3.85 17.16
C LEU A 20 8.12 4.62 16.75
N PHE A 21 8.62 4.31 15.56
CA PHE A 21 9.68 5.06 14.90
C PHE A 21 9.07 5.77 13.68
N ASP A 22 9.24 7.06 13.58
CA ASP A 22 8.72 7.84 12.46
C ASP A 22 9.50 9.16 12.27
N PRO A 23 9.34 9.88 11.13
CA PRO A 23 10.01 11.16 10.90
C PRO A 23 9.44 12.35 11.72
N GLY A 24 8.72 12.08 12.81
CA GLY A 24 8.24 13.12 13.73
C GLY A 24 6.92 13.77 13.33
N LYS A 25 6.25 13.32 12.26
CA LYS A 25 5.06 13.97 11.70
C LYS A 25 3.82 13.05 11.64
N SER A 26 3.92 11.81 12.12
CA SER A 26 2.82 10.86 12.02
C SER A 26 1.72 11.12 13.06
N LEU A 27 0.50 10.82 12.66
CA LEU A 27 -0.66 10.88 13.55
C LEU A 27 -0.54 9.87 14.71
N SER A 28 0.12 8.75 14.49
CA SER A 28 0.37 7.69 15.47
C SER A 28 1.13 8.19 16.70
N ARG A 29 1.93 9.25 16.58
CA ARG A 29 2.69 9.84 17.71
C ARG A 29 1.81 10.35 18.85
N PHE A 30 0.58 10.73 18.53
CA PHE A 30 -0.38 11.26 19.51
C PHE A 30 -1.14 10.15 20.25
N SER A 31 -0.99 8.89 19.83
CA SER A 31 -1.66 7.76 20.45
C SER A 31 -1.17 7.50 21.88
N ASN A 32 -2.10 7.28 22.81
CA ASN A 32 -1.79 6.87 24.17
C ASN A 32 -1.44 5.36 24.29
N LYS A 33 -1.57 4.63 23.18
CA LYS A 33 -1.25 3.19 23.09
C LYS A 33 0.23 2.93 22.73
N VAL A 34 0.99 3.96 22.37
CA VAL A 34 2.42 3.87 22.05
C VAL A 34 3.22 4.15 23.33
N MET A 35 4.04 3.20 23.73
CA MET A 35 4.86 3.27 24.94
C MET A 35 6.18 4.00 24.69
N TYR A 36 6.83 3.73 23.58
CA TYR A 36 8.11 4.35 23.19
C TYR A 36 7.99 5.06 21.83
N ARG A 37 8.61 6.22 21.69
CA ARG A 37 8.60 7.02 20.46
C ARG A 37 10.00 7.50 20.14
N ALA A 38 10.47 7.24 18.91
CA ALA A 38 11.69 7.79 18.39
C ALA A 38 11.44 8.55 17.08
N VAL A 39 12.22 9.61 16.86
CA VAL A 39 12.28 10.28 15.56
C VAL A 39 13.46 9.68 14.81
N ILE A 40 13.20 9.18 13.61
CA ILE A 40 14.21 8.69 12.67
C ILE A 40 14.15 9.49 11.38
N ASP A 41 15.27 9.64 10.69
CA ASP A 41 15.35 10.35 9.42
C ASP A 41 15.21 9.44 8.18
N ASN A 42 14.66 8.24 8.39
CA ASN A 42 14.48 7.21 7.37
C ASN A 42 15.80 6.69 6.76
N THR A 43 16.90 6.73 7.50
CA THR A 43 18.17 6.08 7.13
C THR A 43 18.37 4.78 7.91
N PRO A 44 19.13 3.80 7.37
CA PRO A 44 19.48 2.58 8.10
C PRO A 44 20.18 2.89 9.44
N GLU A 45 21.07 3.86 9.48
CA GLU A 45 21.88 4.20 10.67
C GLU A 45 21.01 4.66 11.84
N THR A 46 20.03 5.54 11.58
CA THR A 46 19.14 6.02 12.65
C THR A 46 18.18 4.92 13.09
N LEU A 47 17.70 4.08 12.17
CA LEU A 47 16.86 2.92 12.47
C LEU A 47 17.63 1.92 13.35
N PHE A 48 18.85 1.55 12.94
CA PHE A 48 19.72 0.64 13.71
C PHE A 48 19.98 1.13 15.12
N ARG A 49 20.35 2.40 15.27
CA ARG A 49 20.59 3.03 16.58
C ARG A 49 19.38 2.88 17.51
N GLU A 50 18.18 3.15 17.02
CA GLU A 50 16.97 3.07 17.84
C GLU A 50 16.56 1.61 18.13
N LEU A 51 16.77 0.65 17.21
CA LEU A 51 16.59 -0.77 17.45
C LEU A 51 17.54 -1.30 18.53
N LYS A 52 18.82 -0.93 18.48
CA LYS A 52 19.82 -1.27 19.53
C LYS A 52 19.43 -0.73 20.90
N LYS A 53 18.88 0.49 20.99
CA LYS A 53 18.38 1.03 22.27
C LYS A 53 17.20 0.23 22.83
N LEU A 54 16.29 -0.22 21.96
CA LEU A 54 15.18 -1.07 22.38
C LEU A 54 15.67 -2.45 22.82
N HIS A 55 16.63 -3.02 22.10
CA HIS A 55 17.19 -4.34 22.42
C HIS A 55 17.87 -4.37 23.80
N GLN A 56 18.38 -3.24 24.30
CA GLN A 56 18.88 -3.14 25.69
C GLN A 56 17.79 -3.41 26.75
N LYS A 57 16.50 -3.29 26.38
CA LYS A 57 15.35 -3.44 27.29
C LYS A 57 14.48 -4.64 26.98
N TYR A 58 14.50 -5.08 25.75
CA TYR A 58 13.63 -6.15 25.23
C TYR A 58 14.50 -7.16 24.48
N GLU A 59 14.39 -8.41 24.85
CA GLU A 59 15.18 -9.50 24.28
C GLU A 59 14.90 -9.66 22.79
N TYR A 60 13.63 -9.49 22.37
CA TYR A 60 13.21 -9.68 20.98
C TYR A 60 12.22 -8.61 20.53
N ILE A 61 12.34 -8.18 19.26
CA ILE A 61 11.55 -7.10 18.67
C ILE A 61 10.83 -7.62 17.42
N VAL A 62 9.51 -7.48 17.38
CA VAL A 62 8.71 -7.81 16.19
C VAL A 62 8.45 -6.53 15.39
N ILE A 63 8.93 -6.49 14.15
CA ILE A 63 8.90 -5.29 13.32
C ILE A 63 7.69 -5.30 12.37
N TYR A 64 7.06 -4.15 12.19
CA TYR A 64 5.97 -3.89 11.25
C TYR A 64 6.34 -2.68 10.37
N PRO A 65 6.97 -2.89 9.21
CA PRO A 65 7.26 -1.81 8.27
C PRO A 65 5.96 -1.24 7.70
N THR A 66 5.92 0.06 7.45
CA THR A 66 4.73 0.79 7.02
C THR A 66 4.87 1.49 5.68
N ASP A 67 6.05 1.45 5.09
CA ASP A 67 6.37 1.93 3.74
C ASP A 67 7.54 1.12 3.15
N ASP A 68 7.73 1.24 1.84
CA ASP A 68 8.70 0.44 1.08
C ASP A 68 10.15 0.83 1.44
N LEU A 69 10.41 2.11 1.71
CA LEU A 69 11.72 2.57 2.16
C LEU A 69 12.13 1.93 3.50
N GLN A 70 11.17 1.69 4.40
CA GLN A 70 11.44 0.98 5.65
C GLN A 70 11.79 -0.49 5.41
N VAL A 71 11.17 -1.14 4.43
CA VAL A 71 11.53 -2.51 4.02
C VAL A 71 12.94 -2.55 3.46
N GLU A 72 13.30 -1.61 2.56
CA GLU A 72 14.66 -1.48 2.01
C GLU A 72 15.70 -1.25 3.12
N ASN A 73 15.44 -0.33 4.06
CA ASN A 73 16.34 -0.03 5.16
C ASN A 73 16.53 -1.23 6.11
N LEU A 74 15.45 -1.96 6.40
CA LEU A 74 15.52 -3.17 7.23
C LEU A 74 16.25 -4.30 6.51
N HIS A 75 16.08 -4.43 5.20
CA HIS A 75 16.86 -5.38 4.40
C HIS A 75 18.36 -5.04 4.43
N ALA A 76 18.72 -3.76 4.27
CA ALA A 76 20.11 -3.32 4.36
C ALA A 76 20.76 -3.61 5.74
N LEU A 77 19.95 -3.72 6.79
CA LEU A 77 20.38 -4.01 8.16
C LEU A 77 20.15 -5.49 8.57
N TYR A 78 19.79 -6.36 7.62
CA TYR A 78 19.31 -7.70 7.95
C TYR A 78 20.30 -8.44 8.85
N ASP A 79 21.57 -8.52 8.46
CA ASP A 79 22.60 -9.26 9.20
C ASP A 79 22.89 -8.67 10.59
N GLU A 80 22.69 -7.36 10.78
CA GLU A 80 22.96 -6.68 12.04
C GLU A 80 21.83 -6.79 13.06
N VAL A 81 20.59 -7.09 12.60
CA VAL A 81 19.42 -7.04 13.50
C VAL A 81 18.61 -8.35 13.55
N SER A 82 18.81 -9.29 12.63
CA SER A 82 18.02 -10.53 12.54
C SER A 82 18.12 -11.42 13.79
N ASP A 83 19.23 -11.37 14.55
CA ASP A 83 19.39 -12.12 15.78
C ASP A 83 18.41 -11.72 16.90
N PHE A 84 17.94 -10.46 16.89
CA PHE A 84 17.05 -9.92 17.92
C PHE A 84 15.79 -9.24 17.39
N CYS A 85 15.60 -9.25 16.05
CA CYS A 85 14.42 -8.72 15.41
C CYS A 85 13.76 -9.76 14.50
N TYR A 86 12.43 -9.88 14.57
CA TYR A 86 11.66 -10.53 13.51
C TYR A 86 11.44 -9.54 12.37
N LEU A 87 11.99 -9.87 11.20
CA LEU A 87 11.86 -9.12 9.96
C LEU A 87 10.84 -9.80 9.05
N PRO A 88 9.69 -9.18 8.73
CA PRO A 88 8.56 -9.84 8.06
C PRO A 88 8.70 -9.83 6.53
N PHE A 89 9.82 -10.31 6.01
CA PHE A 89 10.06 -10.43 4.57
C PHE A 89 11.16 -11.47 4.27
N ASN A 90 11.14 -12.01 3.07
CA ASN A 90 12.18 -12.87 2.57
C ASN A 90 13.43 -12.06 2.19
N PRO A 91 14.58 -12.19 2.89
CA PRO A 91 15.77 -11.41 2.62
C PRO A 91 16.35 -11.65 1.23
N ASP A 92 16.17 -12.84 0.67
CA ASP A 92 16.73 -13.23 -0.63
C ASP A 92 15.94 -12.63 -1.81
N THR A 93 14.64 -12.37 -1.62
CA THR A 93 13.75 -11.99 -2.73
C THR A 93 13.09 -10.63 -2.57
N VAL A 94 13.05 -10.03 -1.37
CA VAL A 94 12.25 -8.83 -1.07
C VAL A 94 12.55 -7.65 -2.01
N ILE A 95 13.81 -7.38 -2.31
CA ILE A 95 14.20 -6.26 -3.16
C ILE A 95 13.70 -6.47 -4.60
N GLN A 96 13.90 -7.67 -5.15
CA GLN A 96 13.42 -8.03 -6.48
C GLN A 96 11.90 -8.07 -6.52
N SER A 97 11.25 -8.67 -5.52
CA SER A 97 9.79 -8.78 -5.41
C SER A 97 9.10 -7.42 -5.20
N SER A 98 9.83 -6.39 -4.77
CA SER A 98 9.36 -5.01 -4.68
C SER A 98 9.35 -4.31 -6.06
N ASP A 99 10.10 -4.81 -7.03
CA ASP A 99 10.15 -4.25 -8.37
C ASP A 99 8.89 -4.61 -9.17
N LYS A 100 8.21 -3.61 -9.68
CA LYS A 100 6.95 -3.75 -10.41
C LYS A 100 7.11 -4.55 -11.70
N PHE A 101 8.26 -4.41 -12.36
CA PHE A 101 8.53 -5.12 -13.59
C PHE A 101 8.72 -6.62 -13.32
N VAL A 102 9.47 -6.96 -12.26
CA VAL A 102 9.63 -8.36 -11.80
C VAL A 102 8.27 -8.97 -11.40
N GLN A 103 7.39 -8.18 -10.77
CA GLN A 103 6.03 -8.64 -10.47
C GLN A 103 5.24 -8.97 -11.75
N TYR A 104 5.37 -8.17 -12.79
CA TYR A 104 4.67 -8.39 -14.07
C TYR A 104 5.27 -9.55 -14.88
N GLU A 105 6.60 -9.73 -14.89
CA GLU A 105 7.25 -10.93 -15.45
C GLU A 105 6.80 -12.20 -14.73
N THR A 106 6.66 -12.11 -13.41
CA THR A 106 6.11 -13.21 -12.61
C THR A 106 4.66 -13.51 -13.00
N CYS A 107 3.83 -12.48 -13.22
CA CYS A 107 2.47 -12.65 -13.71
C CYS A 107 2.42 -13.37 -15.05
N GLU A 108 3.27 -12.98 -16.00
CA GLU A 108 3.36 -13.65 -17.32
C GLU A 108 3.69 -15.13 -17.16
N ARG A 109 4.69 -15.44 -16.34
CA ARG A 109 5.15 -16.82 -16.10
C ARG A 109 4.08 -17.73 -15.50
N ILE A 110 3.21 -17.20 -14.60
CA ILE A 110 2.17 -17.98 -13.91
C ILE A 110 0.77 -17.81 -14.48
N GLY A 111 0.61 -17.01 -15.56
CA GLY A 111 -0.67 -16.77 -16.22
C GLY A 111 -1.66 -15.89 -15.44
N VAL A 112 -1.19 -15.06 -14.50
CA VAL A 112 -2.02 -14.07 -13.82
C VAL A 112 -2.10 -12.81 -14.70
N PRO A 113 -3.31 -12.28 -14.98
CA PRO A 113 -3.44 -11.07 -15.78
C PRO A 113 -2.77 -9.86 -15.14
N TYR A 114 -2.13 -9.04 -15.99
CA TYR A 114 -1.49 -7.78 -15.60
C TYR A 114 -1.60 -6.77 -16.75
N PRO A 115 -1.43 -5.44 -16.54
CA PRO A 115 -1.35 -4.48 -17.62
C PRO A 115 -0.03 -4.68 -18.38
N LYS A 116 -0.09 -4.93 -19.67
CA LYS A 116 1.13 -5.08 -20.48
C LYS A 116 2.02 -3.86 -20.29
N THR A 117 3.31 -4.12 -20.13
CA THR A 117 4.26 -3.11 -19.65
C THR A 117 5.58 -3.27 -20.39
N VAL A 118 6.16 -2.15 -20.80
CA VAL A 118 7.49 -2.07 -21.41
C VAL A 118 8.39 -1.27 -20.46
N ASN A 119 9.61 -1.77 -20.23
CA ASN A 119 10.66 -1.01 -19.57
C ASN A 119 11.53 -0.36 -20.65
N ALA A 120 11.33 0.94 -20.89
CA ALA A 120 12.06 1.68 -21.91
C ALA A 120 13.35 2.24 -21.30
N LYS A 121 14.48 1.63 -21.68
CA LYS A 121 15.85 2.01 -21.27
C LYS A 121 16.63 2.65 -22.42
N ALA A 122 16.26 2.35 -23.66
CA ALA A 122 16.82 2.89 -24.87
C ALA A 122 15.72 3.52 -25.74
N ALA A 123 16.08 4.45 -26.62
CA ALA A 123 15.10 5.13 -27.47
C ALA A 123 14.37 4.14 -28.41
N GLU A 124 15.04 3.05 -28.81
CA GLU A 124 14.51 1.98 -29.65
C GLU A 124 13.36 1.22 -28.95
N ASP A 125 13.37 1.14 -27.61
CA ASP A 125 12.30 0.46 -26.86
C ASP A 125 10.95 1.14 -27.06
N LEU A 126 10.95 2.43 -27.41
CA LEU A 126 9.74 3.21 -27.68
C LEU A 126 8.96 2.70 -28.92
N ASP A 127 9.57 1.98 -29.83
CA ASP A 127 8.88 1.43 -31.02
C ASP A 127 7.90 0.30 -30.59
N SER A 128 8.22 -0.45 -29.56
CA SER A 128 7.38 -1.53 -29.05
C SER A 128 6.08 -1.05 -28.39
N ILE A 129 6.03 0.22 -27.99
CA ILE A 129 4.88 0.84 -27.26
C ILE A 129 3.62 0.86 -28.14
N GLU A 130 3.75 0.93 -29.46
CA GLU A 130 2.62 0.97 -30.39
C GLU A 130 1.78 -0.31 -30.35
N SER A 131 2.35 -1.41 -29.83
CA SER A 131 1.64 -2.69 -29.64
C SER A 131 0.75 -2.72 -28.38
N LEU A 132 0.89 -1.73 -27.48
CA LEU A 132 0.11 -1.68 -26.25
C LEU A 132 -1.30 -1.11 -26.47
N VAL A 133 -2.21 -1.50 -25.60
CA VAL A 133 -3.61 -1.02 -25.63
C VAL A 133 -3.72 0.30 -24.85
N PHE A 134 -4.07 1.37 -25.59
CA PHE A 134 -4.29 2.68 -24.98
C PHE A 134 -5.56 2.73 -24.10
N PRO A 135 -5.59 3.61 -23.11
CA PRO A 135 -4.59 4.61 -22.73
C PRO A 135 -3.36 4.01 -22.04
N LEU A 136 -2.26 4.78 -22.00
CA LEU A 136 -1.01 4.38 -21.36
C LEU A 136 -0.67 5.25 -20.15
N LEU A 137 0.08 4.68 -19.22
CA LEU A 137 0.65 5.36 -18.07
C LEU A 137 2.16 5.22 -18.09
N ILE A 138 2.86 6.35 -18.13
CA ILE A 138 4.33 6.39 -18.20
C ILE A 138 4.85 6.97 -16.88
N LYS A 139 5.81 6.27 -16.28
CA LYS A 139 6.47 6.70 -15.03
C LYS A 139 7.96 6.48 -15.14
N PRO A 140 8.79 7.36 -14.57
CA PRO A 140 10.20 7.06 -14.37
C PRO A 140 10.37 5.81 -13.51
N SER A 141 11.28 4.91 -13.88
CA SER A 141 11.56 3.65 -13.16
C SER A 141 12.14 3.92 -11.77
N THR A 142 13.01 4.91 -11.67
CA THR A 142 13.59 5.36 -10.41
C THR A 142 13.33 6.85 -10.21
N ARG A 143 13.24 7.28 -8.97
CA ARG A 143 13.11 8.69 -8.58
C ARG A 143 14.29 9.17 -7.75
N LYS A 144 15.20 8.29 -7.39
CA LYS A 144 16.43 8.63 -6.68
C LYS A 144 17.39 9.22 -7.72
N ASP A 145 17.98 10.36 -7.40
CA ASP A 145 19.08 10.99 -8.16
C ASP A 145 18.71 11.54 -9.55
N LEU A 146 17.45 11.90 -9.79
CA LEU A 146 17.08 12.60 -11.02
C LEU A 146 17.68 14.01 -11.00
N THR A 147 18.74 14.20 -11.77
CA THR A 147 19.36 15.52 -12.01
C THR A 147 18.60 16.33 -13.06
N VAL A 148 17.61 15.72 -13.70
CA VAL A 148 16.79 16.28 -14.77
C VAL A 148 15.36 16.41 -14.28
N ASP A 149 14.73 17.57 -14.55
CA ASP A 149 13.31 17.76 -14.28
C ASP A 149 12.49 16.84 -15.19
N VAL A 150 11.75 15.91 -14.59
CA VAL A 150 10.92 14.93 -15.29
C VAL A 150 9.54 14.84 -14.60
N PHE A 151 8.51 14.60 -15.38
CA PHE A 151 7.16 14.40 -14.87
C PHE A 151 7.09 13.20 -13.93
N ARG A 152 6.22 13.31 -12.93
CA ARG A 152 5.95 12.18 -12.00
C ARG A 152 5.21 11.03 -12.68
N THR A 153 4.27 11.38 -13.57
CA THR A 153 3.40 10.46 -14.30
C THR A 153 2.91 11.19 -15.53
N LEU A 154 2.98 10.54 -16.69
CA LEU A 154 2.41 11.00 -17.94
C LEU A 154 1.30 10.01 -18.35
N TYR A 155 0.09 10.53 -18.56
CA TYR A 155 -1.04 9.76 -19.06
C TYR A 155 -1.25 10.09 -20.53
N LEU A 156 -1.28 9.07 -21.38
CA LEU A 156 -1.46 9.21 -22.82
C LEU A 156 -2.71 8.44 -23.25
N GLU A 157 -3.69 9.20 -23.68
CA GLU A 157 -5.03 8.66 -23.98
C GLU A 157 -5.07 7.89 -25.30
N THR A 158 -4.30 8.34 -26.30
CA THR A 158 -4.34 7.79 -27.66
C THR A 158 -2.93 7.63 -28.26
N LEU A 159 -2.85 6.88 -29.36
CA LEU A 159 -1.61 6.70 -30.12
C LEU A 159 -1.06 8.05 -30.63
N GLU A 160 -1.93 8.98 -31.08
CA GLU A 160 -1.50 10.30 -31.55
C GLU A 160 -0.79 11.07 -30.44
N LYS A 161 -1.34 11.05 -29.21
CA LYS A 161 -0.72 11.67 -28.03
C LYS A 161 0.63 11.02 -27.69
N TYR A 162 0.73 9.72 -27.89
CA TYR A 162 2.01 9.03 -27.75
C TYR A 162 3.03 9.52 -28.78
N GLN A 163 2.67 9.60 -30.07
CA GLN A 163 3.55 10.08 -31.11
C GLN A 163 4.03 11.52 -30.87
N GLU A 164 3.14 12.41 -30.40
CA GLU A 164 3.50 13.77 -29.98
C GLU A 164 4.55 13.77 -28.84
N SER A 165 4.52 12.79 -27.95
CA SER A 165 5.38 12.70 -26.76
C SER A 165 6.67 11.91 -27.00
N LYS A 166 6.76 11.14 -28.08
CA LYS A 166 7.86 10.19 -28.35
C LYS A 166 9.24 10.86 -28.38
N THR A 167 9.34 12.03 -28.99
CA THR A 167 10.60 12.82 -29.06
C THR A 167 11.06 13.22 -27.63
N LEU A 168 10.15 13.74 -26.81
CA LEU A 168 10.46 14.09 -25.43
C LEU A 168 10.93 12.88 -24.62
N LEU A 169 10.25 11.75 -24.77
CA LEU A 169 10.63 10.51 -24.07
C LEU A 169 12.02 10.03 -24.48
N ALA A 170 12.32 10.05 -25.80
CA ALA A 170 13.65 9.70 -26.32
C ALA A 170 14.74 10.64 -25.78
N GLU A 171 14.49 11.95 -25.75
CA GLU A 171 15.44 12.91 -25.17
C GLU A 171 15.71 12.65 -23.68
N LEU A 172 14.67 12.30 -22.90
CA LEU A 172 14.83 11.98 -21.49
C LEU A 172 15.57 10.66 -21.29
N ILE A 173 15.32 9.64 -22.11
CA ILE A 173 16.05 8.38 -22.10
C ILE A 173 17.54 8.62 -22.40
N ASN A 174 17.85 9.43 -23.41
CA ASN A 174 19.24 9.80 -23.74
C ASN A 174 19.95 10.58 -22.61
N LYS A 175 19.19 11.17 -21.67
CA LYS A 175 19.71 11.78 -20.44
C LYS A 175 19.80 10.80 -19.27
N GLY A 176 19.56 9.51 -19.48
CA GLY A 176 19.66 8.45 -18.49
C GLY A 176 18.38 8.18 -17.68
N ILE A 177 17.23 8.69 -18.11
CA ILE A 177 15.94 8.41 -17.47
C ILE A 177 15.35 7.13 -18.07
N GLU A 178 15.16 6.10 -17.27
CA GLU A 178 14.40 4.91 -17.66
C GLU A 178 12.91 5.06 -17.35
N PHE A 179 12.04 4.50 -18.19
CA PHE A 179 10.59 4.58 -18.02
C PHE A 179 9.93 3.21 -17.95
N VAL A 180 9.00 3.06 -17.00
CA VAL A 180 7.99 2.00 -17.02
C VAL A 180 6.75 2.54 -17.74
N ILE A 181 6.42 1.94 -18.88
CA ILE A 181 5.28 2.30 -19.73
C ILE A 181 4.28 1.15 -19.69
N SER A 182 3.13 1.39 -19.10
CA SER A 182 2.10 0.36 -18.86
C SER A 182 0.78 0.74 -19.51
N GLU A 183 0.03 -0.26 -19.95
CA GLU A 183 -1.39 -0.09 -20.25
C GLU A 183 -2.11 0.45 -19.00
N TYR A 184 -2.94 1.47 -19.18
CA TYR A 184 -3.78 1.98 -18.09
C TYR A 184 -5.08 1.17 -18.03
N ILE A 185 -5.38 0.61 -16.87
CA ILE A 185 -6.64 -0.08 -16.64
C ILE A 185 -7.71 0.97 -16.32
N PRO A 186 -8.72 1.17 -17.20
CA PRO A 186 -9.78 2.15 -16.97
C PRO A 186 -10.71 1.72 -15.82
N GLY A 187 -11.62 2.61 -15.45
CA GLY A 187 -12.56 2.41 -14.35
C GLY A 187 -12.16 3.16 -13.09
N ASP A 188 -13.13 3.35 -12.22
CA ASP A 188 -12.98 4.10 -10.99
C ASP A 188 -12.31 3.29 -9.86
N ASP A 189 -12.21 3.92 -8.70
CA ASP A 189 -11.53 3.36 -7.53
C ASP A 189 -12.21 2.09 -6.98
N THR A 190 -13.52 1.93 -7.22
CA THR A 190 -14.30 0.77 -6.73
C THR A 190 -13.97 -0.54 -7.45
N ASN A 191 -13.18 -0.46 -8.51
CA ASN A 191 -12.69 -1.62 -9.27
C ASN A 191 -11.33 -2.16 -8.76
N ILE A 192 -10.81 -1.63 -7.65
CA ILE A 192 -9.54 -2.07 -7.06
C ILE A 192 -9.82 -3.01 -5.90
N TYR A 193 -9.28 -4.21 -6.01
CA TYR A 193 -9.42 -5.29 -5.04
C TYR A 193 -8.05 -5.70 -4.52
N ALA A 194 -8.00 -6.28 -3.33
CA ALA A 194 -6.77 -6.87 -2.83
C ALA A 194 -7.01 -8.19 -2.12
N TYR A 195 -6.01 -9.03 -2.23
CA TYR A 195 -5.79 -10.17 -1.38
C TYR A 195 -4.70 -9.80 -0.36
N THR A 196 -4.86 -10.20 0.89
CA THR A 196 -3.85 -9.94 1.92
C THR A 196 -3.67 -11.18 2.78
N CYS A 197 -2.43 -11.57 3.04
CA CYS A 197 -2.14 -12.71 3.90
C CYS A 197 -0.96 -12.43 4.83
N PHE A 198 -0.80 -13.29 5.84
CA PHE A 198 0.45 -13.54 6.49
C PHE A 198 0.96 -14.93 6.06
N ARG A 199 2.10 -14.97 5.38
CA ARG A 199 2.78 -16.18 4.95
C ARG A 199 4.12 -16.29 5.68
N ASN A 200 4.43 -17.47 6.19
CA ASN A 200 5.69 -17.73 6.90
C ASN A 200 6.82 -18.18 5.95
N GLU A 201 8.03 -18.29 6.49
CA GLU A 201 9.21 -18.75 5.74
C GLU A 201 9.10 -20.21 5.27
N ASN A 202 8.24 -21.02 5.87
CA ASN A 202 7.94 -22.39 5.44
C ASN A 202 6.93 -22.44 4.27
N SER A 203 6.60 -21.29 3.68
CA SER A 203 5.65 -21.17 2.57
C SER A 203 4.19 -21.43 2.94
N GLU A 204 3.84 -21.41 4.22
CA GLU A 204 2.48 -21.62 4.70
C GLU A 204 1.73 -20.29 4.85
N ILE A 205 0.54 -20.18 4.28
CA ILE A 205 -0.37 -19.08 4.53
C ILE A 205 -1.14 -19.39 5.82
N LEU A 206 -0.80 -18.67 6.89
CA LEU A 206 -1.41 -18.90 8.20
C LEU A 206 -2.77 -18.26 8.33
N ASN A 207 -2.93 -17.05 7.81
CA ASN A 207 -4.20 -16.33 7.77
C ASN A 207 -4.27 -15.41 6.55
N GLU A 208 -5.47 -15.19 6.01
CA GLU A 208 -5.69 -14.42 4.79
C GLU A 208 -7.10 -13.83 4.72
N TRP A 209 -7.24 -12.77 3.96
CA TRP A 209 -8.54 -12.15 3.68
C TRP A 209 -8.52 -11.39 2.35
N THR A 210 -9.68 -11.03 1.85
CA THR A 210 -9.85 -10.24 0.62
C THR A 210 -10.77 -9.05 0.86
N GLY A 211 -10.57 -7.99 0.07
CA GLY A 211 -11.40 -6.80 0.12
C GLY A 211 -11.23 -5.93 -1.11
N LYS A 212 -11.85 -4.75 -1.08
CA LYS A 212 -11.74 -3.77 -2.15
C LYS A 212 -11.62 -2.34 -1.64
N LYS A 213 -11.02 -1.47 -2.43
CA LYS A 213 -11.07 -0.03 -2.24
C LYS A 213 -12.45 0.48 -2.66
N LEU A 214 -12.99 1.42 -1.90
CA LEU A 214 -14.21 2.12 -2.25
C LEU A 214 -13.90 3.45 -2.93
N THR A 215 -12.87 4.17 -2.45
CA THR A 215 -12.41 5.43 -3.03
C THR A 215 -10.95 5.72 -2.69
N GLN A 216 -10.32 6.64 -3.45
CA GLN A 216 -8.96 7.15 -3.25
C GLN A 216 -8.96 8.68 -3.06
N TYR A 217 -7.88 9.22 -2.51
CA TYR A 217 -7.61 10.66 -2.43
C TYR A 217 -6.12 10.95 -2.68
N PRO A 218 -5.78 11.85 -3.61
CA PRO A 218 -6.64 12.44 -4.63
C PRO A 218 -7.18 11.41 -5.62
N ASP A 219 -8.12 11.82 -6.47
CA ASP A 219 -8.73 10.97 -7.51
C ASP A 219 -7.68 10.38 -8.46
N ASN A 220 -7.94 9.20 -9.01
CA ASN A 220 -7.18 8.45 -10.04
C ASN A 220 -5.81 7.90 -9.61
N TYR A 221 -5.00 8.57 -8.80
CA TYR A 221 -3.64 8.13 -8.43
C TYR A 221 -3.37 8.34 -6.95
N GLY A 222 -4.42 8.45 -6.18
CA GLY A 222 -4.36 8.71 -4.74
C GLY A 222 -4.10 7.47 -3.92
N VAL A 223 -3.91 7.73 -2.63
CA VAL A 223 -3.91 6.69 -1.64
C VAL A 223 -5.35 6.33 -1.25
N PHE A 224 -5.52 5.15 -0.72
CA PHE A 224 -6.77 4.63 -0.19
C PHE A 224 -7.49 5.63 0.75
N CYS A 225 -8.81 5.70 0.59
CA CYS A 225 -9.70 6.56 1.35
C CYS A 225 -10.68 5.75 2.21
N SER A 226 -11.49 4.90 1.56
CA SER A 226 -12.36 3.95 2.23
C SER A 226 -12.29 2.59 1.55
N ALA A 227 -12.59 1.51 2.29
CA ALA A 227 -12.53 0.14 1.81
C ALA A 227 -13.65 -0.72 2.39
N SER A 228 -13.89 -1.87 1.76
CA SER A 228 -14.76 -2.91 2.28
C SER A 228 -14.11 -4.29 2.25
N ASN A 229 -14.73 -5.26 2.94
CA ASN A 229 -14.32 -6.67 2.96
C ASN A 229 -14.90 -7.50 1.81
N GLU A 230 -15.44 -6.87 0.79
CA GLU A 230 -16.07 -7.54 -0.35
C GLU A 230 -15.04 -7.78 -1.46
N ALA A 231 -14.93 -9.01 -1.94
CA ALA A 231 -14.15 -9.33 -3.12
C ALA A 231 -14.61 -10.64 -3.74
N PRO A 232 -14.50 -10.80 -5.08
CA PRO A 232 -14.77 -12.06 -5.75
C PRO A 232 -13.66 -13.08 -5.49
N GLU A 233 -13.98 -14.37 -5.57
CA GLU A 233 -13.07 -15.48 -5.25
C GLU A 233 -11.81 -15.52 -6.14
N ILE A 234 -11.90 -15.02 -7.36
CA ILE A 234 -10.73 -14.94 -8.26
C ILE A 234 -9.58 -14.11 -7.69
N VAL A 235 -9.88 -13.07 -6.88
CA VAL A 235 -8.86 -12.24 -6.21
C VAL A 235 -8.08 -13.06 -5.19
N LEU A 236 -8.74 -13.96 -4.45
CA LEU A 236 -8.09 -14.90 -3.53
C LEU A 236 -7.16 -15.85 -4.29
N THR A 237 -7.67 -16.47 -5.36
CA THR A 237 -6.93 -17.46 -6.15
C THR A 237 -5.68 -16.85 -6.80
N GLN A 238 -5.83 -15.69 -7.46
CA GLN A 238 -4.72 -14.98 -8.08
C GLN A 238 -3.73 -14.44 -7.03
N GLY A 239 -4.24 -13.93 -5.90
CA GLY A 239 -3.41 -13.43 -4.81
C GLY A 239 -2.49 -14.49 -4.24
N ARG A 240 -3.01 -15.68 -3.93
CA ARG A 240 -2.22 -16.83 -3.47
C ARG A 240 -1.14 -17.22 -4.49
N ALA A 241 -1.48 -17.27 -5.78
CA ALA A 241 -0.55 -17.62 -6.84
C ALA A 241 0.63 -16.62 -6.93
N ILE A 242 0.34 -15.31 -6.86
CA ILE A 242 1.36 -14.25 -6.87
C ILE A 242 2.28 -14.33 -5.66
N VAL A 243 1.71 -14.43 -4.45
CA VAL A 243 2.50 -14.50 -3.20
C VAL A 243 3.42 -15.71 -3.19
N ALA A 244 2.94 -16.85 -3.69
CA ALA A 244 3.76 -18.06 -3.82
C ALA A 244 4.89 -17.89 -4.85
N ALA A 245 4.59 -17.31 -6.02
CA ALA A 245 5.54 -17.17 -7.11
C ALA A 245 6.62 -16.10 -6.87
N LEU A 246 6.33 -15.11 -6.03
CA LEU A 246 7.29 -14.11 -5.55
C LEU A 246 8.11 -14.62 -4.36
N GLU A 247 7.82 -15.79 -3.84
CA GLU A 247 8.43 -16.34 -2.62
C GLU A 247 8.38 -15.36 -1.43
N ALA A 248 7.37 -14.48 -1.45
CA ALA A 248 7.20 -13.46 -0.43
C ALA A 248 6.65 -14.04 0.87
N TYR A 249 7.15 -13.57 2.01
CA TYR A 249 6.58 -13.86 3.32
C TYR A 249 6.47 -12.61 4.21
N GLY A 250 5.83 -12.77 5.38
CA GLY A 250 5.33 -11.66 6.18
C GLY A 250 3.90 -11.29 5.79
N ILE A 251 3.52 -10.04 6.02
CA ILE A 251 2.23 -9.50 5.57
C ILE A 251 2.39 -8.99 4.14
N VAL A 252 1.70 -9.65 3.20
CA VAL A 252 1.80 -9.39 1.75
C VAL A 252 0.43 -9.06 1.18
N GLU A 253 0.37 -8.05 0.30
CA GLU A 253 -0.86 -7.56 -0.31
C GLU A 253 -0.71 -7.35 -1.81
N PRO A 254 -1.04 -8.34 -2.68
CA PRO A 254 -1.33 -8.10 -4.09
C PRO A 254 -2.61 -7.30 -4.30
N GLU A 255 -2.52 -6.21 -5.07
CA GLU A 255 -3.64 -5.39 -5.49
C GLU A 255 -4.00 -5.65 -6.95
N PHE A 256 -5.28 -5.83 -7.24
CA PHE A 256 -5.81 -6.09 -8.58
C PHE A 256 -6.81 -5.02 -8.97
N LYS A 257 -6.81 -4.62 -10.24
CA LYS A 257 -7.87 -3.79 -10.80
C LYS A 257 -8.67 -4.58 -11.82
N TYR A 258 -10.00 -4.54 -11.71
CA TYR A 258 -10.90 -5.14 -12.69
C TYR A 258 -10.89 -4.31 -13.97
N ASP A 259 -10.53 -4.93 -15.07
CA ASP A 259 -10.57 -4.33 -16.41
C ASP A 259 -11.85 -4.82 -17.12
N TYR A 260 -12.82 -3.91 -17.26
CA TYR A 260 -14.11 -4.23 -17.88
C TYR A 260 -13.99 -4.49 -19.40
N ARG A 261 -12.86 -4.14 -20.04
CA ARG A 261 -12.64 -4.35 -21.48
C ARG A 261 -12.48 -5.83 -21.82
N ASP A 262 -11.84 -6.59 -20.93
CA ASP A 262 -11.59 -8.03 -21.10
C ASP A 262 -12.13 -8.91 -19.96
N GLY A 263 -12.77 -8.30 -18.97
CA GLY A 263 -13.39 -9.00 -17.83
C GLY A 263 -12.38 -9.58 -16.84
N LYS A 264 -11.13 -9.12 -16.83
CA LYS A 264 -10.05 -9.70 -16.03
C LYS A 264 -9.68 -8.82 -14.84
N PHE A 265 -9.25 -9.47 -13.75
CA PHE A 265 -8.61 -8.83 -12.62
C PHE A 265 -7.10 -8.82 -12.88
N LYS A 266 -6.52 -7.66 -13.12
CA LYS A 266 -5.11 -7.47 -13.48
C LYS A 266 -4.32 -6.99 -12.29
N LEU A 267 -3.17 -7.60 -12.01
CA LEU A 267 -2.27 -7.18 -10.94
C LEU A 267 -1.79 -5.74 -11.18
N MET A 268 -1.95 -4.89 -10.17
CA MET A 268 -1.46 -3.52 -10.17
C MET A 268 -0.09 -3.40 -9.52
N GLU A 269 0.04 -4.02 -8.36
CA GLU A 269 1.26 -4.07 -7.54
C GLU A 269 1.09 -5.06 -6.39
N THR A 270 2.21 -5.50 -5.82
CA THR A 270 2.24 -6.28 -4.59
C THR A 270 2.98 -5.48 -3.52
N ASN A 271 2.30 -5.17 -2.43
CA ASN A 271 2.88 -4.52 -1.27
C ASN A 271 3.44 -5.58 -0.31
N LEU A 272 4.72 -5.47 0.06
CA LEU A 272 5.42 -6.41 0.96
C LEU A 272 5.45 -5.89 2.41
N ARG A 273 4.37 -5.29 2.84
CA ARG A 273 4.23 -4.61 4.13
C ARG A 273 2.79 -4.38 4.54
N SER A 274 2.61 -4.00 5.80
CA SER A 274 1.28 -3.66 6.32
C SER A 274 0.71 -2.37 5.73
N MET A 275 -0.59 -2.41 5.46
CA MET A 275 -1.37 -1.27 4.98
C MET A 275 -2.43 -0.86 6.02
N MET A 276 -2.84 0.41 5.99
CA MET A 276 -3.79 0.94 6.97
C MET A 276 -5.13 0.20 6.98
N TRP A 277 -5.63 -0.17 5.83
CA TRP A 277 -6.94 -0.78 5.66
C TRP A 277 -6.98 -2.28 5.98
N HIS A 278 -5.83 -2.91 6.29
CA HIS A 278 -5.79 -4.29 6.83
C HIS A 278 -6.65 -4.46 8.07
N ARG A 279 -6.94 -3.36 8.74
CA ARG A 279 -7.92 -3.36 9.81
C ARG A 279 -9.34 -3.78 9.37
N THR A 280 -9.68 -3.64 8.09
CA THR A 280 -10.94 -4.21 7.55
C THR A 280 -10.95 -5.73 7.71
N GLY A 281 -9.84 -6.39 7.38
CA GLY A 281 -9.66 -7.83 7.61
C GLY A 281 -9.78 -8.20 9.08
N SER A 282 -9.12 -7.43 9.96
CA SER A 282 -9.18 -7.62 11.42
C SER A 282 -10.62 -7.56 11.95
N ILE A 283 -11.42 -6.60 11.51
CA ILE A 283 -12.82 -6.45 11.91
C ILE A 283 -13.73 -7.51 11.29
N SER A 284 -13.36 -8.05 10.11
CA SER A 284 -14.04 -9.19 9.48
C SER A 284 -13.55 -10.55 9.98
N GLY A 285 -12.75 -10.57 11.05
CA GLY A 285 -12.36 -11.77 11.78
C GLY A 285 -10.91 -12.22 11.57
N VAL A 286 -10.15 -11.64 10.62
CA VAL A 286 -8.77 -12.07 10.28
C VAL A 286 -7.74 -11.08 10.77
N LYS A 287 -7.01 -11.41 11.84
CA LYS A 287 -6.09 -10.53 12.57
C LYS A 287 -4.63 -10.79 12.16
N LEU A 288 -4.19 -10.20 11.05
CA LEU A 288 -2.86 -10.49 10.50
C LEU A 288 -1.71 -9.97 11.36
N HIS A 289 -1.86 -8.81 12.02
CA HIS A 289 -0.79 -8.29 12.88
C HIS A 289 -0.62 -9.13 14.15
N GLU A 290 -1.71 -9.64 14.72
CA GLU A 290 -1.64 -10.62 15.81
C GLU A 290 -1.03 -11.95 15.33
N THR A 291 -1.40 -12.41 14.13
CA THR A 291 -0.82 -13.61 13.51
C THR A 291 0.70 -13.49 13.41
N GLN A 292 1.19 -12.38 12.86
CA GLN A 292 2.63 -12.11 12.76
C GLN A 292 3.30 -12.06 14.15
N PHE A 293 2.69 -11.40 15.12
CA PHE A 293 3.26 -11.32 16.47
C PHE A 293 3.39 -12.70 17.11
N LYS A 294 2.32 -13.49 17.07
CA LYS A 294 2.32 -14.83 17.64
C LYS A 294 3.32 -15.76 16.98
N TYR A 295 3.37 -15.73 15.64
CA TYR A 295 4.34 -16.49 14.88
C TYR A 295 5.78 -16.12 15.27
N ALA A 296 6.10 -14.81 15.25
CA ALA A 296 7.42 -14.28 15.57
C ALA A 296 7.88 -14.59 17.00
N THR A 297 6.94 -14.75 17.95
CA THR A 297 7.23 -15.04 19.35
C THR A 297 7.10 -16.53 19.72
N GLY A 298 6.92 -17.40 18.73
CA GLY A 298 6.73 -18.84 18.98
C GLY A 298 5.44 -19.19 19.72
N THR A 299 4.48 -18.25 19.80
CA THR A 299 3.18 -18.47 20.42
C THR A 299 2.21 -19.11 19.42
N ALA A 300 1.34 -20.00 19.90
CA ALA A 300 0.35 -20.67 19.05
C ALA A 300 -0.51 -19.65 18.25
N VAL A 301 -0.46 -19.79 16.91
CA VAL A 301 -1.21 -18.94 15.99
C VAL A 301 -2.66 -19.41 15.90
N ASN A 302 -3.61 -18.48 16.01
CA ASN A 302 -5.00 -18.77 15.77
C ASN A 302 -5.27 -18.83 14.25
N HIS A 303 -6.06 -19.81 13.81
CA HIS A 303 -6.60 -19.81 12.45
C HIS A 303 -7.87 -18.98 12.40
N TYR A 304 -7.88 -17.99 11.54
CA TYR A 304 -8.98 -17.07 11.36
C TYR A 304 -9.68 -17.33 10.03
N GLN A 305 -10.99 -17.12 10.01
CA GLN A 305 -11.80 -17.15 8.80
C GLN A 305 -12.48 -15.80 8.63
N GLN A 306 -12.38 -15.24 7.42
CA GLN A 306 -13.07 -13.99 7.09
C GLN A 306 -14.58 -14.15 7.13
N ASP A 307 -15.26 -13.34 7.93
CA ASP A 307 -16.71 -13.20 7.89
C ASP A 307 -17.12 -12.33 6.70
N LYS A 308 -17.68 -12.97 5.67
CA LYS A 308 -18.22 -12.32 4.47
C LYS A 308 -19.75 -12.11 4.55
N SER A 309 -20.38 -12.52 5.65
CA SER A 309 -21.85 -12.40 5.83
C SER A 309 -22.30 -10.95 6.03
N LYS A 310 -21.39 -10.06 6.44
CA LYS A 310 -21.67 -8.64 6.69
C LYS A 310 -20.75 -7.75 5.87
N SER A 311 -21.32 -6.73 5.26
CA SER A 311 -20.56 -5.67 4.60
C SER A 311 -19.94 -4.75 5.65
N ILE A 312 -18.61 -4.70 5.68
CA ILE A 312 -17.83 -3.89 6.61
C ILE A 312 -17.15 -2.76 5.85
N HIS A 313 -17.45 -1.52 6.20
CA HIS A 313 -16.80 -0.36 5.63
C HIS A 313 -15.77 0.23 6.61
N PHE A 314 -14.53 0.29 6.16
CA PHE A 314 -13.47 1.06 6.81
C PHE A 314 -13.43 2.47 6.21
N VAL A 315 -13.57 3.49 7.04
CA VAL A 315 -13.77 4.88 6.60
C VAL A 315 -12.67 5.79 7.13
N LEU A 316 -11.93 6.42 6.22
CA LEU A 316 -10.91 7.41 6.53
C LEU A 316 -11.42 8.83 6.25
N MET A 317 -12.07 9.44 7.24
CA MET A 317 -12.63 10.79 7.12
C MET A 317 -11.58 11.86 6.74
N LEU A 318 -10.30 11.62 7.06
CA LEU A 318 -9.18 12.48 6.67
C LEU A 318 -9.08 12.67 5.14
N HIS A 319 -9.53 11.68 4.36
CA HIS A 319 -9.54 11.72 2.90
C HIS A 319 -10.96 11.88 2.33
N GLU A 320 -11.97 11.33 2.99
CA GLU A 320 -13.37 11.47 2.56
C GLU A 320 -13.82 12.92 2.52
N ILE A 321 -13.50 13.71 3.56
CA ILE A 321 -13.91 15.10 3.64
C ILE A 321 -13.24 15.96 2.55
N PRO A 322 -11.92 15.95 2.35
CA PRO A 322 -11.31 16.66 1.23
C PRO A 322 -11.84 16.27 -0.14
N ASN A 323 -12.21 15.00 -0.36
CA ASN A 323 -12.84 14.56 -1.61
C ASN A 323 -14.17 15.25 -1.90
N LEU A 324 -14.97 15.56 -0.87
CA LEU A 324 -16.21 16.34 -1.04
C LEU A 324 -15.97 17.71 -1.68
N PHE A 325 -14.80 18.31 -1.40
CA PHE A 325 -14.43 19.62 -1.97
C PHE A 325 -13.68 19.48 -3.30
N ALA A 326 -12.88 18.44 -3.47
CA ALA A 326 -12.02 18.26 -4.65
C ALA A 326 -12.76 17.64 -5.85
N ARG A 327 -13.64 16.64 -5.61
CA ARG A 327 -14.29 15.86 -6.67
C ARG A 327 -15.72 16.32 -6.91
N LYS A 328 -16.06 16.54 -8.19
CA LYS A 328 -17.45 16.81 -8.58
C LYS A 328 -18.31 15.57 -8.31
N SER A 329 -19.54 15.76 -7.86
CA SER A 329 -20.53 14.71 -7.62
C SER A 329 -20.11 13.61 -6.61
N TYR A 330 -19.10 13.88 -5.79
CA TYR A 330 -18.57 12.91 -4.81
C TYR A 330 -19.59 12.52 -3.72
N TRP A 331 -20.62 13.31 -3.49
CA TRP A 331 -21.62 13.08 -2.43
C TRP A 331 -22.25 11.68 -2.47
N LYS A 332 -22.46 11.12 -3.68
CA LYS A 332 -22.95 9.74 -3.83
C LYS A 332 -21.98 8.71 -3.24
N HIS A 333 -20.70 8.83 -3.57
CA HIS A 333 -19.65 7.95 -3.03
C HIS A 333 -19.50 8.12 -1.53
N PHE A 334 -19.50 9.36 -1.05
CA PHE A 334 -19.43 9.65 0.39
C PHE A 334 -20.57 8.99 1.16
N LYS A 335 -21.83 9.13 0.67
CA LYS A 335 -22.98 8.46 1.27
C LYS A 335 -22.79 6.95 1.32
N HIS A 336 -22.39 6.35 0.22
CA HIS A 336 -22.16 4.90 0.14
C HIS A 336 -21.06 4.48 1.13
N ASN A 337 -19.90 5.11 1.10
CA ASN A 337 -18.76 4.74 1.95
C ASN A 337 -19.09 4.86 3.44
N VAL A 338 -19.79 5.93 3.81
CA VAL A 338 -20.06 6.26 5.22
C VAL A 338 -21.32 5.56 5.77
N TRP A 339 -22.34 5.32 4.94
CA TRP A 339 -23.64 4.87 5.46
C TRP A 339 -24.13 3.52 4.96
N SER A 340 -23.61 2.98 3.84
CA SER A 340 -24.19 1.74 3.27
C SER A 340 -23.68 0.45 3.93
N GLY A 341 -22.46 0.43 4.52
CA GLY A 341 -21.96 -0.75 5.21
C GLY A 341 -22.77 -1.10 6.46
N GLU A 342 -23.04 -2.38 6.68
CA GLU A 342 -23.71 -2.86 7.91
C GLU A 342 -22.87 -2.57 9.17
N LYS A 343 -21.54 -2.69 9.06
CA LYS A 343 -20.59 -2.31 10.10
C LYS A 343 -19.62 -1.25 9.58
N ARG A 344 -19.42 -0.21 10.37
CA ARG A 344 -18.47 0.87 10.05
C ARG A 344 -17.31 0.88 11.01
N VAL A 345 -16.13 1.07 10.49
CA VAL A 345 -14.87 1.18 11.24
C VAL A 345 -14.23 2.51 10.90
N TRP A 346 -14.15 3.39 11.88
CA TRP A 346 -13.49 4.67 11.73
C TRP A 346 -11.97 4.49 11.82
N ALA A 347 -11.26 4.86 10.77
CA ALA A 347 -9.81 4.67 10.70
C ALA A 347 -9.08 5.32 11.88
N ILE A 348 -9.51 6.53 12.27
CA ILE A 348 -8.79 7.33 13.27
C ILE A 348 -9.57 7.43 14.59
N PHE A 349 -10.90 7.57 14.55
CA PHE A 349 -11.68 7.79 15.76
C PHE A 349 -11.62 6.60 16.71
N ASP A 350 -11.25 6.88 17.98
CA ASP A 350 -11.24 5.92 19.08
C ASP A 350 -11.46 6.70 20.39
N TRP A 351 -12.52 6.40 21.12
CA TRP A 351 -12.84 7.02 22.41
C TRP A 351 -11.73 6.85 23.45
N ARG A 352 -11.06 5.72 23.40
CA ARG A 352 -9.98 5.38 24.32
C ARG A 352 -8.63 5.97 23.91
N ASP A 353 -8.58 6.64 22.76
CA ASP A 353 -7.39 7.26 22.17
C ASP A 353 -7.77 8.47 21.31
N ILE A 354 -8.31 9.51 21.95
CA ILE A 354 -8.94 10.65 21.27
C ILE A 354 -7.94 11.61 20.61
N LYS A 355 -6.68 11.68 21.07
CA LYS A 355 -5.70 12.67 20.59
C LYS A 355 -5.38 12.56 19.10
N PRO A 356 -5.16 11.36 18.51
CA PRO A 356 -4.99 11.21 17.06
C PRO A 356 -6.19 11.75 16.26
N PHE A 357 -7.41 11.56 16.77
CA PHE A 357 -8.61 12.09 16.14
C PHE A 357 -8.64 13.63 16.17
N LEU A 358 -8.37 14.25 17.31
CA LEU A 358 -8.32 15.71 17.41
C LEU A 358 -7.26 16.31 16.47
N TYR A 359 -6.09 15.69 16.38
CA TYR A 359 -5.07 16.11 15.44
C TYR A 359 -5.51 15.94 13.97
N SER A 360 -6.25 14.88 13.66
CA SER A 360 -6.77 14.65 12.31
C SER A 360 -7.75 15.74 11.87
N LEU A 361 -8.51 16.36 12.77
CA LEU A 361 -9.40 17.47 12.43
C LEU A 361 -8.62 18.69 11.92
N VAL A 362 -7.45 18.96 12.51
CA VAL A 362 -6.54 20.03 12.03
C VAL A 362 -6.03 19.71 10.62
N LEU A 363 -5.66 18.45 10.37
CA LEU A 363 -5.21 18.00 9.04
C LEU A 363 -6.34 18.08 8.01
N ILE A 364 -7.56 17.68 8.36
CA ILE A 364 -8.76 17.78 7.50
C ILE A 364 -8.99 19.24 7.10
N ALA A 365 -8.95 20.18 8.06
CA ALA A 365 -9.13 21.59 7.77
C ALA A 365 -8.07 22.12 6.78
N LYS A 366 -6.80 21.78 6.98
CA LYS A 366 -5.71 22.17 6.07
C LYS A 366 -5.87 21.57 4.66
N MET A 367 -6.20 20.27 4.57
CA MET A 367 -6.37 19.59 3.29
C MET A 367 -7.62 20.06 2.55
N GLY A 368 -8.73 20.25 3.28
CA GLY A 368 -9.98 20.74 2.73
C GLY A 368 -9.84 22.15 2.15
N ALA A 369 -9.19 23.06 2.87
CA ALA A 369 -8.90 24.40 2.37
C ALA A 369 -8.02 24.35 1.11
N GLY A 370 -6.97 23.53 1.09
CA GLY A 370 -6.12 23.36 -0.09
C GLY A 370 -6.86 22.73 -1.28
N ALA A 371 -7.76 21.79 -1.04
CA ALA A 371 -8.59 21.17 -2.08
C ALA A 371 -9.60 22.18 -2.66
N TRP A 372 -10.21 22.99 -1.79
CA TRP A 372 -11.14 24.04 -2.20
C TRP A 372 -10.45 25.11 -3.06
N LEU A 373 -9.27 25.62 -2.63
CA LEU A 373 -8.49 26.60 -3.40
C LEU A 373 -8.14 26.07 -4.80
N ARG A 374 -7.67 24.83 -4.91
CA ARG A 374 -7.37 24.21 -6.22
C ARG A 374 -8.60 24.11 -7.11
N ARG A 375 -9.78 23.78 -6.55
CA ARG A 375 -11.03 23.67 -7.31
C ARG A 375 -11.44 24.99 -7.96
N PHE A 376 -11.13 26.12 -7.34
CA PHE A 376 -11.46 27.45 -7.83
C PHE A 376 -10.29 28.16 -8.52
N GLY A 377 -9.18 27.46 -8.79
CA GLY A 377 -8.04 28.02 -9.51
C GLY A 377 -7.30 29.14 -8.76
N LEU A 378 -7.44 29.20 -7.44
CA LEU A 378 -6.84 30.24 -6.58
C LEU A 378 -5.39 29.89 -6.15
N ARG A 379 -4.71 29.00 -6.90
CA ARG A 379 -3.28 28.70 -6.79
C ARG A 379 -2.69 28.46 -8.15
#